data_9ceaa5a070049737483d38952edb61ff
#
_entry.id   9ceaa5a070049737483d38952edb61ff
#
_cell.length_a   1.000
_cell.length_b   1.000
_cell.length_c   1.000
_cell.angle_alpha   90.00
_cell.angle_beta   90.00
_cell.angle_gamma   90.00
#
_symmetry.space_group_name_H-M   'P 1'
#
loop_
_entity.id
_entity.type
_entity.pdbx_description
1 polymer ?
#
loop_
_entity_poly.entity_id
_entity_poly.type
_entity_poly.pdbx_seq_one_letter_code
_entity_poly.pdbx_strand_id
1 'polypeptide(L)'
;LPESEVPIAMYNLGWIINYGAILDDVDRAMGTLLDSIDDLGIRENTYFIFTSDNGGGFRGNAPLRQGKGSLYEGGIRMPSLVRGPGIKKGSYCNVPVVQWDFLQTFYDLAGGTDPLPKDLDGGSLRDVFQKGNKGRVKRNTKEIIFHFPWHTGVAESVIRSGKYKLRKDLDSLEIELYDIRKDIGEETDLAAAMPDLVRELDQKRTKYLKEVNAETVTLTRRNYVELLEGGWIENGRNRLAKLKAEMIRDPSNKQKAFQVSVSQNHVDFQDKQLERSKRLIELHEDRGTADKN
;
A
#
# COMPACT_ATOMS: atom_id res chain seq x y z
N LEU A 1 -11.40 -37.30 -7.66
CA LEU A 1 -11.68 -36.40 -8.80
C LEU A 1 -10.36 -36.10 -9.51
N PRO A 2 -10.30 -36.14 -10.84
CA PRO A 2 -9.11 -35.70 -11.56
C PRO A 2 -8.81 -34.25 -11.20
N GLU A 3 -7.51 -33.88 -11.02
CA GLU A 3 -7.06 -32.54 -10.58
C GLU A 3 -7.51 -31.39 -11.51
N SER A 4 -7.91 -31.70 -12.76
CA SER A 4 -8.52 -30.77 -13.70
C SER A 4 -9.94 -30.32 -13.31
N GLU A 5 -10.59 -31.01 -12.36
CA GLU A 5 -11.95 -30.75 -11.92
C GLU A 5 -12.03 -30.26 -10.46
N VAL A 6 -10.87 -29.95 -9.83
CA VAL A 6 -10.91 -29.29 -8.50
C VAL A 6 -11.49 -27.89 -8.72
N PRO A 7 -12.72 -27.63 -8.22
CA PRO A 7 -13.32 -26.32 -8.42
C PRO A 7 -12.41 -25.22 -7.88
N ILE A 8 -12.34 -24.09 -8.57
CA ILE A 8 -11.63 -22.89 -8.12
C ILE A 8 -11.98 -22.56 -6.65
N ALA A 9 -13.17 -22.92 -6.20
CA ALA A 9 -13.62 -22.83 -4.82
C ALA A 9 -12.78 -23.66 -3.83
N MET A 10 -12.28 -24.85 -4.20
CA MET A 10 -11.43 -25.66 -3.32
C MET A 10 -9.99 -25.14 -3.25
N TYR A 11 -9.48 -24.58 -4.33
CA TYR A 11 -8.19 -23.86 -4.33
C TYR A 11 -8.24 -22.63 -3.41
N ASN A 12 -9.36 -21.89 -3.46
CA ASN A 12 -9.62 -20.77 -2.58
C ASN A 12 -9.80 -21.20 -1.11
N LEU A 13 -10.40 -22.34 -0.85
CA LEU A 13 -10.60 -22.87 0.51
C LEU A 13 -9.26 -23.26 1.15
N GLY A 14 -8.37 -23.93 0.41
CA GLY A 14 -7.03 -24.27 0.90
C GLY A 14 -6.22 -23.03 1.27
N TRP A 15 -6.29 -21.97 0.45
CA TRP A 15 -5.63 -20.70 0.75
C TRP A 15 -6.21 -20.01 1.98
N ILE A 16 -7.55 -20.00 2.13
CA ILE A 16 -8.24 -19.41 3.29
C ILE A 16 -7.87 -20.15 4.58
N ILE A 17 -7.82 -21.49 4.55
CA ILE A 17 -7.44 -22.31 5.70
C ILE A 17 -5.98 -22.03 6.10
N ASN A 18 -5.06 -22.02 5.13
CA ASN A 18 -3.65 -21.71 5.38
C ASN A 18 -3.46 -20.28 5.91
N TYR A 19 -4.17 -19.31 5.36
CA TYR A 19 -4.12 -17.94 5.84
C TYR A 19 -4.68 -17.81 7.26
N GLY A 20 -5.77 -18.51 7.57
CA GLY A 20 -6.32 -18.57 8.92
C GLY A 20 -5.34 -19.19 9.93
N ALA A 21 -4.64 -20.26 9.55
CA ALA A 21 -3.61 -20.87 10.38
C ALA A 21 -2.42 -19.92 10.64
N ILE A 22 -1.97 -19.20 9.61
CA ILE A 22 -0.91 -18.19 9.75
C ILE A 22 -1.34 -17.06 10.70
N LEU A 23 -2.59 -16.61 10.62
CA LEU A 23 -3.12 -15.58 11.53
C LEU A 23 -3.19 -16.09 12.99
N ASP A 24 -3.57 -17.36 13.21
CA ASP A 24 -3.55 -17.98 14.53
C ASP A 24 -2.14 -18.09 15.10
N ASP A 25 -1.15 -18.43 14.28
CA ASP A 25 0.26 -18.45 14.69
C ASP A 25 0.79 -17.05 15.03
N VAL A 26 0.40 -16.02 14.26
CA VAL A 26 0.75 -14.62 14.56
C VAL A 26 0.10 -14.18 15.87
N ASP A 27 -1.16 -14.51 16.12
CA ASP A 27 -1.86 -14.17 17.36
C ASP A 27 -1.19 -14.81 18.58
N ARG A 28 -0.82 -16.11 18.50
CA ARG A 28 -0.07 -16.81 19.55
C ARG A 28 1.30 -16.19 19.80
N ALA A 29 2.04 -15.82 18.74
CA ALA A 29 3.34 -15.17 18.86
C ALA A 29 3.20 -13.82 19.57
N MET A 30 2.17 -13.03 19.22
CA MET A 30 1.88 -11.76 19.91
C MET A 30 1.51 -11.98 21.37
N GLY A 31 0.70 -13.00 21.68
CA GLY A 31 0.39 -13.42 23.06
C GLY A 31 1.66 -13.69 23.85
N THR A 32 2.56 -14.53 23.32
CA THR A 32 3.84 -14.88 23.95
C THR A 32 4.71 -13.66 24.25
N LEU A 33 4.77 -12.69 23.30
CA LEU A 33 5.50 -11.43 23.53
C LEU A 33 4.87 -10.60 24.64
N LEU A 34 3.55 -10.49 24.69
CA LEU A 34 2.85 -9.74 25.73
C LEU A 34 3.01 -10.37 27.10
N ASP A 35 2.93 -11.70 27.19
CA ASP A 35 3.17 -12.46 28.43
C ASP A 35 4.61 -12.26 28.91
N SER A 36 5.58 -12.30 28.01
CA SER A 36 7.00 -12.06 28.35
C SER A 36 7.25 -10.65 28.90
N ILE A 37 6.57 -9.62 28.37
CA ILE A 37 6.63 -8.25 28.88
C ILE A 37 6.05 -8.18 30.30
N ASP A 38 4.99 -8.91 30.55
CA ASP A 38 4.31 -8.96 31.85
C ASP A 38 5.17 -9.76 32.88
N ASP A 39 5.73 -10.91 32.51
CA ASP A 39 6.59 -11.76 33.35
C ASP A 39 7.92 -11.07 33.73
N LEU A 40 8.48 -10.28 32.83
CA LEU A 40 9.68 -9.48 33.06
C LEU A 40 9.40 -8.23 33.93
N GLY A 41 8.14 -7.93 34.22
CA GLY A 41 7.77 -6.77 35.02
C GLY A 41 8.03 -5.41 34.38
N ILE A 42 8.19 -5.37 33.03
CA ILE A 42 8.53 -4.14 32.29
C ILE A 42 7.32 -3.48 31.62
N ARG A 43 6.11 -3.98 31.87
CA ARG A 43 4.87 -3.53 31.27
C ARG A 43 4.65 -2.01 31.35
N GLU A 44 4.91 -1.44 32.52
CA GLU A 44 4.65 -0.02 32.79
C GLU A 44 5.70 0.91 32.14
N ASN A 45 6.69 0.34 31.48
CA ASN A 45 7.73 1.07 30.75
C ASN A 45 7.86 0.60 29.30
N THR A 46 6.85 -0.11 28.76
CA THR A 46 6.89 -0.67 27.41
C THR A 46 5.66 -0.27 26.60
N TYR A 47 5.89 0.28 25.43
CA TYR A 47 4.86 0.44 24.40
C TYR A 47 4.94 -0.73 23.42
N PHE A 48 3.84 -1.41 23.22
CA PHE A 48 3.68 -2.45 22.22
C PHE A 48 2.77 -1.93 21.09
N ILE A 49 3.28 -1.92 19.87
CA ILE A 49 2.55 -1.46 18.69
C ILE A 49 2.47 -2.61 17.69
N PHE A 50 1.26 -3.02 17.33
CA PHE A 50 1.00 -3.98 16.28
C PHE A 50 0.35 -3.27 15.09
N THR A 51 0.92 -3.43 13.91
CA THR A 51 0.39 -2.87 12.67
C THR A 51 0.85 -3.71 11.47
N SER A 52 0.30 -3.43 10.29
CA SER A 52 0.72 -4.02 9.01
C SER A 52 1.51 -2.99 8.20
N ASP A 53 2.21 -3.44 7.18
CA ASP A 53 2.97 -2.62 6.23
C ASP A 53 2.06 -1.94 5.18
N ASN A 54 0.97 -2.58 4.81
CA ASN A 54 -0.02 -2.12 3.82
C ASN A 54 -1.38 -2.76 4.09
N GLY A 55 -2.38 -2.39 3.32
CA GLY A 55 -3.72 -2.98 3.41
C GLY A 55 -3.76 -4.43 2.93
N GLY A 56 -4.86 -5.11 3.19
CA GLY A 56 -5.01 -6.54 2.92
C GLY A 56 -4.90 -6.90 1.45
N GLY A 57 -4.66 -8.18 1.17
CA GLY A 57 -4.61 -8.71 -0.19
C GLY A 57 -5.97 -8.68 -0.90
N PHE A 58 -6.02 -9.20 -2.12
CA PHE A 58 -7.11 -9.04 -3.10
C PHE A 58 -8.51 -9.56 -2.69
N ARG A 59 -8.67 -10.20 -1.53
CA ARG A 59 -9.96 -10.76 -1.09
C ARG A 59 -10.16 -10.56 0.40
N GLY A 60 -11.31 -9.99 0.77
CA GLY A 60 -11.72 -9.91 2.17
C GLY A 60 -11.50 -8.57 2.87
N ASN A 61 -11.25 -7.48 2.12
CA ASN A 61 -11.12 -6.14 2.71
C ASN A 61 -12.45 -5.40 2.91
N ALA A 62 -13.59 -6.02 2.53
CA ALA A 62 -14.87 -5.35 2.69
C ALA A 62 -15.07 -4.83 4.14
N PRO A 63 -15.57 -3.62 4.35
CA PRO A 63 -16.17 -2.73 3.34
C PRO A 63 -15.15 -1.85 2.58
N LEU A 64 -13.84 -2.01 2.79
CA LEU A 64 -12.81 -1.18 2.15
C LEU A 64 -12.66 -1.53 0.68
N ARG A 65 -12.56 -0.50 -0.17
CA ARG A 65 -12.38 -0.67 -1.60
C ARG A 65 -10.98 -1.16 -1.95
N GLN A 66 -10.88 -2.14 -2.84
CA GLN A 66 -9.64 -2.74 -3.32
C GLN A 66 -8.73 -3.32 -2.20
N GLY A 67 -7.40 -3.29 -2.37
CA GLY A 67 -6.44 -3.88 -1.45
C GLY A 67 -5.01 -3.50 -1.80
N LYS A 68 -4.05 -4.28 -1.32
CA LYS A 68 -2.62 -4.10 -1.54
C LYS A 68 -2.30 -3.72 -2.98
N GLY A 69 -1.51 -2.67 -3.17
CA GLY A 69 -1.10 -2.16 -4.48
C GLY A 69 -2.01 -1.06 -5.03
N SER A 70 -3.04 -0.62 -4.28
CA SER A 70 -3.86 0.53 -4.64
C SER A 70 -3.81 1.62 -3.56
N LEU A 71 -4.18 2.84 -3.91
CA LEU A 71 -4.32 3.96 -2.97
C LEU A 71 -5.77 4.18 -2.49
N TYR A 72 -6.70 3.26 -2.75
CA TYR A 72 -7.98 3.20 -2.03
C TYR A 72 -7.77 2.75 -0.58
N GLU A 73 -8.76 2.97 0.29
CA GLU A 73 -8.66 2.62 1.71
C GLU A 73 -8.25 1.15 1.92
N GLY A 74 -8.71 0.22 1.08
CA GLY A 74 -8.33 -1.18 1.19
C GLY A 74 -6.83 -1.45 0.98
N GLY A 75 -6.13 -0.59 0.26
CA GLY A 75 -4.68 -0.73 0.03
C GLY A 75 -3.81 0.00 1.05
N ILE A 76 -4.30 1.10 1.64
CA ILE A 76 -3.51 1.95 2.54
C ILE A 76 -3.99 1.97 3.98
N ARG A 77 -5.19 1.47 4.27
CA ARG A 77 -5.70 1.39 5.63
C ARG A 77 -5.30 0.08 6.28
N MET A 78 -4.58 0.18 7.39
CA MET A 78 -4.03 -0.95 8.11
C MET A 78 -4.64 -1.08 9.51
N PRO A 79 -4.74 -2.30 10.07
CA PRO A 79 -4.99 -2.46 11.49
C PRO A 79 -3.86 -1.80 12.28
N SER A 80 -4.21 -1.13 13.38
CA SER A 80 -3.24 -0.54 14.29
C SER A 80 -3.73 -0.70 15.72
N LEU A 81 -2.96 -1.40 16.52
CA LEU A 81 -3.23 -1.68 17.92
C LEU A 81 -2.04 -1.18 18.75
N VAL A 82 -2.34 -0.49 19.85
CA VAL A 82 -1.30 0.02 20.75
C VAL A 82 -1.65 -0.31 22.19
N ARG A 83 -0.68 -0.85 22.92
CA ARG A 83 -0.71 -1.06 24.38
C ARG A 83 0.50 -0.35 24.99
N GLY A 84 0.32 0.32 26.11
CA GLY A 84 1.43 0.96 26.83
C GLY A 84 0.97 1.96 27.87
N PRO A 85 1.93 2.60 28.57
CA PRO A 85 1.66 3.58 29.59
C PRO A 85 0.74 4.71 29.12
N GLY A 86 -0.29 5.02 29.89
CA GLY A 86 -1.23 6.10 29.60
C GLY A 86 -2.28 5.79 28.53
N ILE A 87 -2.23 4.62 27.89
CA ILE A 87 -3.23 4.23 26.90
C ILE A 87 -4.46 3.62 27.55
N LYS A 88 -5.62 4.21 27.26
CA LYS A 88 -6.89 3.72 27.81
C LYS A 88 -7.26 2.37 27.18
N LYS A 89 -7.37 1.35 28.04
CA LYS A 89 -7.78 -0.01 27.63
C LYS A 89 -9.15 0.01 26.94
N GLY A 90 -9.28 -0.75 25.83
CA GLY A 90 -10.52 -0.92 25.09
C GLY A 90 -11.02 0.35 24.40
N SER A 91 -10.15 1.34 24.18
CA SER A 91 -10.52 2.57 23.48
C SER A 91 -10.27 2.45 21.96
N TYR A 92 -11.06 3.23 21.21
CA TYR A 92 -10.88 3.38 19.76
C TYR A 92 -10.48 4.82 19.43
N CYS A 93 -9.60 4.98 18.46
CA CYS A 93 -9.13 6.28 17.98
C CYS A 93 -9.26 6.38 16.46
N ASN A 94 -9.85 7.48 15.98
CA ASN A 94 -10.05 7.78 14.57
C ASN A 94 -9.14 8.91 14.06
N VAL A 95 -8.17 9.33 14.85
CA VAL A 95 -7.15 10.29 14.40
C VAL A 95 -6.31 9.63 13.31
N PRO A 96 -6.18 10.23 12.12
CA PRO A 96 -5.35 9.67 11.07
C PRO A 96 -3.88 9.64 11.50
N VAL A 97 -3.30 8.44 11.49
CA VAL A 97 -1.89 8.17 11.80
C VAL A 97 -1.24 7.43 10.64
N VAL A 98 0.05 7.58 10.47
CA VAL A 98 0.82 6.97 9.39
C VAL A 98 2.15 6.47 9.91
N GLN A 99 2.78 5.52 9.19
CA GLN A 99 4.00 4.88 9.68
C GLN A 99 5.19 5.83 9.84
N TRP A 100 5.30 6.88 9.05
CA TRP A 100 6.35 7.88 9.22
C TRP A 100 6.18 8.76 10.48
N ASP A 101 5.08 8.63 11.21
CA ASP A 101 4.93 9.22 12.55
C ASP A 101 5.74 8.47 13.62
N PHE A 102 6.14 7.21 13.36
CA PHE A 102 6.78 6.37 14.37
C PHE A 102 8.14 6.88 14.80
N LEU A 103 8.95 7.42 13.89
CA LEU A 103 10.28 7.94 14.26
C LEU A 103 10.16 8.99 15.37
N GLN A 104 9.34 10.01 15.18
CA GLN A 104 9.15 11.08 16.16
C GLN A 104 8.45 10.56 17.42
N THR A 105 7.55 9.59 17.27
CA THR A 105 6.87 8.97 18.41
C THR A 105 7.85 8.22 19.31
N PHE A 106 8.70 7.37 18.73
CA PHE A 106 9.68 6.58 19.50
C PHE A 106 10.71 7.47 20.17
N TYR A 107 11.18 8.50 19.46
CA TYR A 107 12.10 9.48 20.01
C TYR A 107 11.48 10.22 21.23
N ASP A 108 10.25 10.70 21.10
CA ASP A 108 9.52 11.40 22.18
C ASP A 108 9.20 10.48 23.36
N LEU A 109 8.78 9.23 23.09
CA LEU A 109 8.50 8.25 24.16
C LEU A 109 9.75 7.81 24.90
N ALA A 110 10.90 7.76 24.22
CA ALA A 110 12.20 7.46 24.81
C ALA A 110 12.80 8.64 25.63
N GLY A 111 12.11 9.79 25.64
CA GLY A 111 12.60 10.97 26.35
C GLY A 111 13.72 11.73 25.63
N GLY A 112 13.76 11.61 24.29
CA GLY A 112 14.74 12.33 23.47
C GLY A 112 14.61 13.85 23.61
N THR A 113 15.74 14.55 23.78
CA THR A 113 15.83 16.00 24.00
C THR A 113 16.54 16.75 22.86
N ASP A 114 17.34 16.06 22.05
CA ASP A 114 18.03 16.66 20.94
C ASP A 114 17.08 17.04 19.83
N PRO A 115 17.34 18.13 19.06
CA PRO A 115 16.47 18.52 17.98
C PRO A 115 16.50 17.50 16.85
N LEU A 116 15.34 17.00 16.47
CA LEU A 116 15.18 16.21 15.26
C LEU A 116 15.31 17.07 13.99
N PRO A 117 15.65 16.48 12.83
CA PRO A 117 15.64 17.18 11.55
C PRO A 117 14.30 17.91 11.33
N LYS A 118 14.38 19.14 10.81
CA LYS A 118 13.19 20.01 10.63
C LYS A 118 12.28 19.60 9.47
N ASP A 119 12.80 18.79 8.57
CA ASP A 119 12.19 18.33 7.32
C ASP A 119 11.48 16.96 7.46
N LEU A 120 11.29 16.48 8.68
CA LEU A 120 10.53 15.25 8.91
C LEU A 120 9.04 15.46 8.63
N ASP A 121 8.45 14.56 7.84
CA ASP A 121 7.02 14.59 7.50
C ASP A 121 6.13 14.13 8.64
N GLY A 122 6.62 13.27 9.52
CA GLY A 122 5.89 12.68 10.63
C GLY A 122 5.69 13.63 11.81
N GLY A 123 4.90 13.16 12.78
CA GLY A 123 4.70 13.83 14.06
C GLY A 123 4.53 12.81 15.20
N SER A 124 4.82 13.22 16.43
CA SER A 124 4.66 12.33 17.59
C SER A 124 3.20 11.96 17.82
N LEU A 125 2.94 10.66 18.04
CA LEU A 125 1.64 10.11 18.42
C LEU A 125 1.37 10.18 19.93
N ARG A 126 2.31 10.67 20.73
CA ARG A 126 2.18 10.71 22.21
C ARG A 126 0.90 11.38 22.67
N ASP A 127 0.53 12.50 22.07
CA ASP A 127 -0.71 13.21 22.41
C ASP A 127 -1.97 12.38 22.07
N VAL A 128 -1.91 11.62 20.97
CA VAL A 128 -2.97 10.68 20.58
C VAL A 128 -3.05 9.50 21.55
N PHE A 129 -1.92 8.96 21.98
CA PHE A 129 -1.87 7.87 22.95
C PHE A 129 -2.47 8.29 24.30
N GLN A 130 -2.22 9.52 24.73
CA GLN A 130 -2.75 10.05 26.01
C GLN A 130 -4.21 10.49 25.94
N LYS A 131 -4.65 11.09 24.82
CA LYS A 131 -5.95 11.77 24.70
C LYS A 131 -6.94 11.09 23.76
N GLY A 132 -6.54 10.01 23.07
CA GLY A 132 -7.36 9.32 22.09
C GLY A 132 -7.84 10.27 20.99
N ASN A 133 -9.13 10.27 20.68
CA ASN A 133 -9.74 11.12 19.64
C ASN A 133 -9.58 12.63 19.84
N LYS A 134 -9.20 13.08 21.03
CA LYS A 134 -8.91 14.48 21.33
C LYS A 134 -7.44 14.85 21.09
N GLY A 135 -6.58 13.86 20.93
CA GLY A 135 -5.17 14.03 20.61
C GLY A 135 -4.96 14.53 19.18
N ARG A 136 -3.79 15.10 18.94
CA ARG A 136 -3.41 15.64 17.63
C ARG A 136 -1.99 15.21 17.29
N VAL A 137 -1.77 14.92 16.03
CA VAL A 137 -0.43 14.71 15.47
C VAL A 137 0.01 16.03 14.83
N LYS A 138 1.12 16.57 15.31
CA LYS A 138 1.70 17.81 14.76
C LYS A 138 2.70 17.40 13.68
N ARG A 139 2.32 17.55 12.42
CA ARG A 139 3.17 17.34 11.25
C ARG A 139 3.48 18.68 10.57
N ASN A 140 4.50 18.73 9.75
CA ASN A 140 4.83 19.91 8.92
C ASN A 140 3.71 20.19 7.91
N THR A 141 3.10 19.14 7.36
CA THR A 141 1.90 19.25 6.51
C THR A 141 0.66 18.80 7.27
N LYS A 142 -0.47 19.46 7.05
CA LYS A 142 -1.77 19.03 7.61
C LYS A 142 -2.36 17.87 6.85
N GLU A 143 -2.04 17.78 5.59
CA GLU A 143 -2.50 16.77 4.65
C GLU A 143 -1.59 15.55 4.68
N ILE A 144 -2.16 14.38 4.40
CA ILE A 144 -1.44 13.14 4.18
C ILE A 144 -1.48 12.84 2.70
N ILE A 145 -0.31 12.73 2.07
CA ILE A 145 -0.18 12.51 0.63
C ILE A 145 0.52 11.19 0.39
N PHE A 146 -0.07 10.38 -0.50
CA PHE A 146 0.55 9.20 -1.06
C PHE A 146 0.70 9.39 -2.55
N HIS A 147 1.86 9.05 -3.09
CA HIS A 147 2.16 9.16 -4.50
C HIS A 147 2.79 7.88 -5.01
N PHE A 148 2.11 7.24 -5.94
CA PHE A 148 2.47 5.99 -6.56
C PHE A 148 2.56 6.21 -8.07
N PRO A 149 3.67 6.76 -8.58
CA PRO A 149 3.78 7.14 -9.99
C PRO A 149 3.74 5.93 -10.91
N TRP A 150 4.03 4.75 -10.40
CA TRP A 150 3.78 3.48 -11.05
C TRP A 150 3.90 2.31 -10.08
N HIS A 151 2.90 1.40 -10.09
CA HIS A 151 2.98 0.11 -9.42
C HIS A 151 2.11 -0.91 -10.15
N THR A 152 2.70 -2.00 -10.66
CA THR A 152 2.00 -3.14 -11.30
C THR A 152 0.85 -2.75 -12.24
N GLY A 153 1.03 -1.66 -12.99
CA GLY A 153 0.04 -1.18 -13.97
C GLY A 153 -0.93 -0.13 -13.48
N VAL A 154 -0.75 0.40 -12.27
CA VAL A 154 -1.54 1.52 -11.73
C VAL A 154 -0.60 2.67 -11.39
N ALA A 155 -0.98 3.89 -11.78
CA ALA A 155 -0.29 5.11 -11.40
C ALA A 155 -1.31 6.03 -10.70
N GLU A 156 -1.11 6.28 -9.41
CA GLU A 156 -2.09 6.97 -8.58
C GLU A 156 -1.42 8.00 -7.66
N SER A 157 -2.17 9.03 -7.29
CA SER A 157 -1.79 9.97 -6.25
C SER A 157 -3.00 10.38 -5.43
N VAL A 158 -2.82 10.43 -4.13
CA VAL A 158 -3.88 10.71 -3.16
C VAL A 158 -3.47 11.83 -2.23
N ILE A 159 -4.40 12.71 -1.90
CA ILE A 159 -4.31 13.64 -0.78
C ILE A 159 -5.49 13.46 0.15
N ARG A 160 -5.20 13.28 1.44
CA ARG A 160 -6.20 13.26 2.51
C ARG A 160 -6.12 14.56 3.30
N SER A 161 -7.21 15.30 3.33
CA SER A 161 -7.38 16.50 4.13
C SER A 161 -8.63 16.38 5.03
N GLY A 162 -8.39 16.15 6.32
CA GLY A 162 -9.44 15.90 7.29
C GLY A 162 -10.27 14.66 6.96
N LYS A 163 -11.55 14.85 6.63
CA LYS A 163 -12.47 13.77 6.25
C LYS A 163 -12.49 13.48 4.77
N TYR A 164 -11.95 14.37 3.94
CA TYR A 164 -11.95 14.22 2.51
C TYR A 164 -10.67 13.57 2.01
N LYS A 165 -10.85 12.72 1.02
CA LYS A 165 -9.76 12.07 0.27
C LYS A 165 -10.00 12.27 -1.22
N LEU A 166 -9.05 12.92 -1.87
CA LEU A 166 -9.01 13.04 -3.32
C LEU A 166 -8.01 12.02 -3.86
N ARG A 167 -8.46 11.21 -4.82
CA ARG A 167 -7.63 10.29 -5.60
C ARG A 167 -7.54 10.79 -7.03
N LYS A 168 -6.35 10.77 -7.59
CA LYS A 168 -6.10 11.05 -9.00
C LYS A 168 -5.44 9.85 -9.65
N ASP A 169 -6.06 9.33 -10.70
CA ASP A 169 -5.41 8.42 -11.62
C ASP A 169 -4.45 9.24 -12.50
N LEU A 170 -3.18 8.84 -12.52
CA LEU A 170 -2.14 9.62 -13.22
C LEU A 170 -2.04 9.26 -14.70
N ASP A 171 -2.69 8.19 -15.14
CA ASP A 171 -2.75 7.80 -16.55
C ASP A 171 -3.96 8.44 -17.25
N SER A 172 -5.16 8.24 -16.70
CA SER A 172 -6.39 8.82 -17.26
C SER A 172 -6.58 10.30 -16.90
N LEU A 173 -5.96 10.76 -15.81
CA LEU A 173 -6.13 12.06 -15.16
C LEU A 173 -7.50 12.22 -14.48
N GLU A 174 -8.28 11.15 -14.36
CA GLU A 174 -9.53 11.15 -13.63
C GLU A 174 -9.30 11.44 -12.16
N ILE A 175 -10.21 12.22 -11.59
CA ILE A 175 -10.18 12.61 -10.17
C ILE A 175 -11.46 12.15 -9.50
N GLU A 176 -11.30 11.49 -8.36
CA GLU A 176 -12.38 11.07 -7.48
C GLU A 176 -12.23 11.76 -6.11
N LEU A 177 -13.35 12.08 -5.46
CA LEU A 177 -13.37 12.71 -4.13
C LEU A 177 -14.33 11.98 -3.20
N TYR A 178 -13.88 11.61 -2.01
CA TYR A 178 -14.66 10.83 -1.03
C TYR A 178 -14.69 11.48 0.35
N ASP A 179 -15.85 11.39 1.07
CA ASP A 179 -15.92 11.66 2.51
C ASP A 179 -15.72 10.35 3.27
N ILE A 180 -14.48 9.98 3.54
CA ILE A 180 -14.12 8.69 4.14
C ILE A 180 -14.55 8.50 5.60
N ARG A 181 -15.14 9.50 6.24
CA ARG A 181 -15.82 9.32 7.53
C ARG A 181 -17.23 8.75 7.37
N LYS A 182 -17.91 9.06 6.28
CA LYS A 182 -19.25 8.60 5.97
C LYS A 182 -19.26 7.40 5.03
N ASP A 183 -18.26 7.35 4.16
CA ASP A 183 -18.12 6.41 3.07
C ASP A 183 -16.70 5.84 3.06
N ILE A 184 -16.46 4.89 3.96
CA ILE A 184 -15.16 4.22 4.07
C ILE A 184 -14.89 3.26 2.92
N GLY A 185 -15.96 2.85 2.22
CA GLY A 185 -15.91 1.98 1.04
C GLY A 185 -15.58 2.73 -0.24
N GLU A 186 -15.55 4.07 -0.21
CA GLU A 186 -15.27 4.91 -1.38
C GLU A 186 -16.22 4.59 -2.55
N GLU A 187 -17.52 4.48 -2.24
CA GLU A 187 -18.58 4.11 -3.20
C GLU A 187 -19.22 5.34 -3.85
N THR A 188 -19.22 6.48 -3.17
CA THR A 188 -19.89 7.71 -3.62
C THR A 188 -18.87 8.77 -3.97
N ASP A 189 -18.63 8.97 -5.26
CA ASP A 189 -17.77 10.04 -5.76
C ASP A 189 -18.47 11.40 -5.66
N LEU A 190 -17.81 12.32 -4.94
CA LEU A 190 -18.28 13.69 -4.71
C LEU A 190 -17.62 14.72 -5.65
N ALA A 191 -16.76 14.31 -6.58
CA ALA A 191 -15.95 15.23 -7.39
C ALA A 191 -16.83 16.21 -8.18
N ALA A 192 -17.87 15.72 -8.83
CA ALA A 192 -18.80 16.56 -9.58
C ALA A 192 -19.63 17.50 -8.69
N ALA A 193 -19.94 17.08 -7.46
CA ALA A 193 -20.72 17.87 -6.50
C ALA A 193 -19.89 18.94 -5.77
N MET A 194 -18.55 18.78 -5.73
CA MET A 194 -17.65 19.66 -4.94
C MET A 194 -16.43 20.13 -5.77
N PRO A 195 -16.63 20.75 -6.95
CA PRO A 195 -15.52 21.05 -7.86
C PRO A 195 -14.50 22.04 -7.29
N ASP A 196 -14.92 22.95 -6.40
CA ASP A 196 -14.00 23.90 -5.75
C ASP A 196 -13.05 23.20 -4.80
N LEU A 197 -13.56 22.25 -4.00
CA LEU A 197 -12.74 21.44 -3.10
C LEU A 197 -11.79 20.53 -3.90
N VAL A 198 -12.25 19.97 -5.01
CA VAL A 198 -11.39 19.19 -5.92
C VAL A 198 -10.21 20.02 -6.40
N ARG A 199 -10.46 21.26 -6.89
CA ARG A 199 -9.40 22.18 -7.32
C ARG A 199 -8.41 22.50 -6.19
N GLU A 200 -8.94 22.83 -5.01
CA GLU A 200 -8.10 23.15 -3.84
C GLU A 200 -7.18 21.99 -3.49
N LEU A 201 -7.74 20.77 -3.35
CA LEU A 201 -6.96 19.61 -2.94
C LEU A 201 -5.96 19.16 -4.01
N ASP A 202 -6.33 19.18 -5.31
CA ASP A 202 -5.40 18.83 -6.38
C ASP A 202 -4.26 19.83 -6.50
N GLN A 203 -4.52 21.13 -6.28
CA GLN A 203 -3.47 22.16 -6.22
C GLN A 203 -2.51 21.92 -5.05
N LYS A 204 -3.02 21.61 -3.85
CA LYS A 204 -2.19 21.29 -2.67
C LYS A 204 -1.33 20.07 -2.91
N ARG A 205 -1.94 18.99 -3.47
CA ARG A 205 -1.22 17.77 -3.83
C ARG A 205 -0.10 18.06 -4.84
N THR A 206 -0.41 18.76 -5.92
CA THR A 206 0.54 19.09 -6.99
C THR A 206 1.67 19.96 -6.48
N LYS A 207 1.36 20.96 -5.64
CA LYS A 207 2.36 21.82 -5.02
C LYS A 207 3.33 21.00 -4.17
N TYR A 208 2.82 20.13 -3.28
CA TYR A 208 3.65 19.28 -2.44
C TYR A 208 4.55 18.36 -3.26
N LEU A 209 4.01 17.67 -4.27
CA LEU A 209 4.81 16.79 -5.12
C LEU A 209 5.92 17.52 -5.85
N LYS A 210 5.70 18.78 -6.25
CA LYS A 210 6.72 19.62 -6.84
C LYS A 210 7.79 20.03 -5.82
N GLU A 211 7.40 20.40 -4.60
CA GLU A 211 8.32 20.81 -3.53
C GLU A 211 9.26 19.68 -3.11
N VAL A 212 8.77 18.43 -3.07
CA VAL A 212 9.59 17.26 -2.73
C VAL A 212 10.29 16.63 -3.94
N ASN A 213 10.19 17.25 -5.12
CA ASN A 213 10.72 16.72 -6.38
C ASN A 213 10.31 15.26 -6.61
N ALA A 214 9.01 14.96 -6.42
CA ALA A 214 8.47 13.61 -6.57
C ALA A 214 8.68 13.07 -7.99
N GLU A 215 8.92 11.76 -8.09
CA GLU A 215 9.05 11.10 -9.39
C GLU A 215 7.80 11.27 -10.25
N THR A 216 7.99 11.45 -11.54
CA THR A 216 6.88 11.50 -12.50
C THR A 216 6.55 10.10 -13.02
N VAL A 217 5.32 9.93 -13.48
CA VAL A 217 4.88 8.68 -14.13
C VAL A 217 5.80 8.33 -15.31
N THR A 218 6.15 9.31 -16.13
CA THR A 218 7.02 9.12 -17.30
C THR A 218 8.41 8.64 -16.90
N LEU A 219 9.03 9.26 -15.88
CA LEU A 219 10.37 8.87 -15.41
C LEU A 219 10.34 7.44 -14.86
N THR A 220 9.39 7.14 -13.98
CA THR A 220 9.28 5.82 -13.37
C THR A 220 9.02 4.73 -14.41
N ARG A 221 8.20 5.02 -15.43
CA ARG A 221 7.95 4.08 -16.54
C ARG A 221 9.17 3.86 -17.43
N ARG A 222 9.94 4.90 -17.70
CA ARG A 222 11.20 4.77 -18.45
C ARG A 222 12.17 3.85 -17.71
N ASN A 223 12.39 4.08 -16.43
CA ASN A 223 13.25 3.23 -15.60
C ASN A 223 12.77 1.77 -15.60
N TYR A 224 11.45 1.55 -15.59
CA TYR A 224 10.89 0.21 -15.66
C TYR A 224 11.07 -0.44 -17.04
N VAL A 225 10.88 0.31 -18.12
CA VAL A 225 11.16 -0.18 -19.49
C VAL A 225 12.62 -0.58 -19.62
N GLU A 226 13.55 0.27 -19.17
CA GLU A 226 14.98 -0.04 -19.15
C GLU A 226 15.29 -1.31 -18.36
N LEU A 227 14.66 -1.50 -17.19
CA LEU A 227 14.81 -2.70 -16.39
C LEU A 227 14.32 -3.96 -17.12
N LEU A 228 13.15 -3.88 -17.78
CA LEU A 228 12.58 -5.00 -18.53
C LEU A 228 13.44 -5.35 -19.75
N GLU A 229 13.88 -4.35 -20.51
CA GLU A 229 14.73 -4.51 -21.70
C GLU A 229 16.17 -4.89 -21.31
N GLY A 230 16.64 -4.45 -20.15
CA GLY A 230 17.99 -4.74 -19.61
C GLY A 230 18.23 -6.21 -19.21
N GLY A 231 17.37 -7.13 -19.61
CA GLY A 231 17.57 -8.55 -19.44
C GLY A 231 16.58 -9.25 -18.52
N TRP A 232 15.68 -8.53 -17.84
CA TRP A 232 14.75 -9.17 -16.90
C TRP A 232 13.73 -10.07 -17.62
N ILE A 233 13.17 -9.62 -18.73
CA ILE A 233 12.30 -10.43 -19.59
C ILE A 233 13.10 -11.59 -20.20
N GLU A 234 14.31 -11.34 -20.69
CA GLU A 234 15.19 -12.37 -21.27
C GLU A 234 15.52 -13.47 -20.26
N ASN A 235 15.85 -13.10 -19.02
CA ASN A 235 16.07 -14.07 -17.94
C ASN A 235 14.82 -14.89 -17.63
N GLY A 236 13.64 -14.27 -17.64
CA GLY A 236 12.36 -14.97 -17.51
C GLY A 236 12.11 -15.98 -18.63
N ARG A 237 12.34 -15.59 -19.87
CA ARG A 237 12.24 -16.45 -21.07
C ARG A 237 13.22 -17.62 -21.04
N ASN A 238 14.48 -17.37 -20.65
CA ASN A 238 15.50 -18.39 -20.51
C ASN A 238 15.14 -19.42 -19.43
N ARG A 239 14.64 -18.97 -18.28
CA ARG A 239 14.12 -19.85 -17.23
C ARG A 239 12.95 -20.69 -17.73
N LEU A 240 12.00 -20.09 -18.42
CA LEU A 240 10.85 -20.78 -19.01
C LEU A 240 11.28 -21.83 -20.03
N ALA A 241 12.23 -21.52 -20.94
CA ALA A 241 12.77 -22.44 -21.91
C ALA A 241 13.41 -23.64 -21.22
N LYS A 242 14.18 -23.42 -20.15
CA LYS A 242 14.79 -24.52 -19.37
C LYS A 242 13.72 -25.41 -18.74
N LEU A 243 12.69 -24.86 -18.13
CA LEU A 243 11.58 -25.61 -17.51
C LEU A 243 10.81 -26.44 -18.58
N LYS A 244 10.55 -25.85 -19.75
CA LYS A 244 9.92 -26.58 -20.90
C LYS A 244 10.77 -27.74 -21.37
N ALA A 245 12.09 -27.56 -21.50
CA ALA A 245 13.00 -28.62 -21.89
C ALA A 245 13.07 -29.78 -20.88
N GLU A 246 13.00 -29.44 -19.57
CA GLU A 246 12.94 -30.45 -18.52
C GLU A 246 11.58 -31.18 -18.50
N MET A 247 10.48 -30.52 -18.81
CA MET A 247 9.16 -31.15 -18.93
C MET A 247 9.05 -32.09 -20.09
N ILE A 248 9.74 -31.81 -21.22
CA ILE A 248 9.83 -32.75 -22.40
C ILE A 248 10.46 -34.06 -21.96
N ARG A 249 11.47 -34.01 -21.07
CA ARG A 249 12.17 -35.24 -20.59
C ARG A 249 11.34 -36.03 -19.57
N ASP A 250 10.44 -35.40 -18.88
CA ASP A 250 9.55 -36.01 -17.88
C ASP A 250 8.15 -35.40 -17.99
N PRO A 251 7.33 -35.78 -19.00
CA PRO A 251 6.02 -35.19 -19.23
C PRO A 251 5.00 -35.50 -18.16
N SER A 252 5.25 -36.50 -17.31
CA SER A 252 4.32 -36.88 -16.21
C SER A 252 4.49 -36.04 -14.94
N ASN A 253 5.49 -35.20 -14.88
CA ASN A 253 5.81 -34.40 -13.71
C ASN A 253 4.87 -33.19 -13.58
N LYS A 254 3.81 -33.38 -12.84
CA LYS A 254 2.78 -32.35 -12.59
C LYS A 254 3.32 -31.09 -11.96
N GLN A 255 4.32 -31.19 -11.05
CA GLN A 255 4.94 -30.05 -10.40
C GLN A 255 5.71 -29.19 -11.42
N LYS A 256 6.42 -29.81 -12.35
CA LYS A 256 7.09 -29.08 -13.45
C LYS A 256 6.09 -28.44 -14.41
N ALA A 257 5.01 -29.14 -14.75
CA ALA A 257 3.94 -28.58 -15.57
C ALA A 257 3.34 -27.30 -14.92
N PHE A 258 3.12 -27.32 -13.62
CA PHE A 258 2.68 -26.14 -12.87
C PHE A 258 3.72 -25.01 -12.92
N GLN A 259 5.00 -25.31 -12.69
CA GLN A 259 6.08 -24.31 -12.75
C GLN A 259 6.20 -23.68 -14.16
N VAL A 260 6.03 -24.47 -15.23
CA VAL A 260 6.00 -23.95 -16.60
C VAL A 260 4.84 -22.98 -16.80
N SER A 261 3.63 -23.34 -16.34
CA SER A 261 2.45 -22.47 -16.45
C SER A 261 2.64 -21.15 -15.70
N VAL A 262 3.14 -21.19 -14.47
CA VAL A 262 3.43 -19.99 -13.69
C VAL A 262 4.48 -19.11 -14.37
N SER A 263 5.56 -19.71 -14.87
CA SER A 263 6.63 -18.97 -15.55
C SER A 263 6.18 -18.39 -16.88
N GLN A 264 5.33 -19.08 -17.64
CA GLN A 264 4.72 -18.56 -18.86
C GLN A 264 3.86 -17.34 -18.57
N ASN A 265 2.95 -17.45 -17.60
CA ASN A 265 2.07 -16.35 -17.20
C ASN A 265 2.89 -15.12 -16.74
N HIS A 266 4.01 -15.34 -16.07
CA HIS A 266 4.89 -14.26 -15.64
C HIS A 266 5.57 -13.55 -16.83
N VAL A 267 6.09 -14.29 -17.80
CA VAL A 267 6.68 -13.71 -19.02
C VAL A 267 5.62 -12.95 -19.82
N ASP A 268 4.45 -13.53 -20.03
CA ASP A 268 3.34 -12.88 -20.75
C ASP A 268 2.88 -11.58 -20.06
N PHE A 269 2.88 -11.59 -18.74
CA PHE A 269 2.58 -10.39 -17.94
C PHE A 269 3.65 -9.31 -18.16
N GLN A 270 4.94 -9.66 -18.09
CA GLN A 270 6.03 -8.72 -18.31
C GLN A 270 6.00 -8.10 -19.71
N ASP A 271 5.77 -8.92 -20.76
CA ASP A 271 5.64 -8.44 -22.14
C ASP A 271 4.50 -7.42 -22.28
N LYS A 272 3.33 -7.73 -21.71
CA LYS A 272 2.18 -6.80 -21.69
C LYS A 272 2.48 -5.50 -20.95
N GLN A 273 3.20 -5.58 -19.82
CA GLN A 273 3.59 -4.38 -19.06
C GLN A 273 4.59 -3.52 -19.83
N LEU A 274 5.52 -4.13 -20.55
CA LEU A 274 6.48 -3.41 -21.40
C LEU A 274 5.75 -2.62 -22.50
N GLU A 275 4.89 -3.27 -23.28
CA GLU A 275 4.10 -2.61 -24.32
C GLU A 275 3.22 -1.47 -23.77
N ARG A 276 2.50 -1.76 -22.67
CA ARG A 276 1.68 -0.74 -22.01
C ARG A 276 2.49 0.44 -21.54
N SER A 277 3.65 0.20 -20.91
CA SER A 277 4.52 1.27 -20.40
C SER A 277 5.05 2.17 -21.52
N LYS A 278 5.49 1.58 -22.63
CA LYS A 278 5.93 2.34 -23.82
C LYS A 278 4.82 3.25 -24.36
N ARG A 279 3.62 2.69 -24.56
CA ARG A 279 2.46 3.44 -25.05
C ARG A 279 2.07 4.60 -24.11
N LEU A 280 2.14 4.39 -22.80
CA LEU A 280 1.80 5.42 -21.82
C LEU A 280 2.87 6.51 -21.72
N ILE A 281 4.16 6.18 -21.94
CA ILE A 281 5.24 7.18 -22.07
C ILE A 281 4.92 8.11 -23.24
N GLU A 282 4.65 7.59 -24.41
CA GLU A 282 4.29 8.37 -25.60
C GLU A 282 3.11 9.29 -25.33
N LEU A 283 2.02 8.77 -24.75
CA LEU A 283 0.83 9.56 -24.42
C LEU A 283 1.10 10.72 -23.44
N HIS A 284 1.98 10.51 -22.47
CA HIS A 284 2.35 11.56 -21.51
C HIS A 284 3.29 12.61 -22.11
N GLU A 285 4.16 12.22 -23.02
CA GLU A 285 5.05 13.14 -23.76
C GLU A 285 4.25 14.03 -24.68
N ASP A 286 3.29 13.49 -25.43
CA ASP A 286 2.40 14.24 -26.30
C ASP A 286 1.56 15.27 -25.51
N ARG A 287 1.05 14.90 -24.32
CA ARG A 287 0.33 15.83 -23.45
C ARG A 287 1.24 16.93 -22.89
N GLY A 288 2.47 16.60 -22.51
CA GLY A 288 3.46 17.57 -22.00
C GLY A 288 3.93 18.58 -23.06
N THR A 289 3.82 18.27 -24.33
CA THR A 289 4.06 19.19 -25.43
C THR A 289 2.84 20.08 -25.73
N ALA A 290 1.63 19.59 -25.48
CA ALA A 290 0.39 20.36 -25.62
C ALA A 290 0.22 21.46 -24.55
N ASP A 291 0.71 21.21 -23.31
CA ASP A 291 0.67 22.20 -22.22
C ASP A 291 1.77 23.30 -22.31
N LYS A 292 2.66 23.23 -23.31
CA LYS A 292 3.72 24.22 -23.54
C LYS A 292 3.45 25.15 -24.73
N ASN A 293 2.38 24.94 -25.46
CA ASN A 293 1.88 25.79 -26.56
C ASN A 293 0.54 26.44 -26.17
#